data_ea5292158781d7f9ea9a03229e87c77c
#
_entry.id   ea5292158781d7f9ea9a03229e87c77c
#
_cell.length_a   1.000
_cell.length_b   1.000
_cell.length_c   1.000
_cell.angle_alpha   90.00
_cell.angle_beta   90.00
_cell.angle_gamma   90.00
#
_symmetry.space_group_name_H-M   'P 1'
#
loop_
_entity.id
_entity.type
_entity.pdbx_description
1 polymer ?
#
loop_
_entity_poly.entity_id
_entity_poly.type
_entity_poly.pdbx_seq_one_letter_code
_entity_poly.pdbx_strand_id
1 'polypeptide(L)'
;MSNTLTMIIKSILDTDLNKFTTSYAYIKLFPYAMGTFTFKDRDETEYPDAFVEALKEEVKAMSSLRLTTREIRFMSGACRFLPPFYWEWLSSFHFDPEKIRIERDEQHHLHVEVSDFMYKVTLYEVPLLAIISELRNRFFGNVANMEQICSKLAEKVQLSDEHKLTFSEFGTRRRFSFNVQDAVISYLNENAHYCAGTSNCYFAMK
;
A
#
# COMPACT_ATOMS: atom_id res chain seq x y z
N MET A 1 2.82 18.82 -23.08
CA MET A 1 2.48 19.25 -21.71
C MET A 1 2.95 18.13 -20.79
N SER A 2 3.97 18.36 -19.99
CA SER A 2 4.49 17.38 -19.03
C SER A 2 3.42 17.16 -17.96
N ASN A 3 2.71 16.05 -18.08
CA ASN A 3 1.83 15.58 -17.02
C ASN A 3 2.77 15.12 -15.89
N THR A 4 2.99 15.97 -14.90
CA THR A 4 3.69 15.59 -13.68
C THR A 4 2.78 14.58 -12.98
N LEU A 5 2.95 13.31 -13.32
CA LEU A 5 2.25 12.20 -12.65
C LEU A 5 2.61 12.33 -11.16
N THR A 6 1.64 12.72 -10.36
CA THR A 6 1.80 12.70 -8.91
C THR A 6 1.96 11.24 -8.50
N MET A 7 3.12 10.91 -7.94
CA MET A 7 3.47 9.58 -7.46
C MET A 7 2.31 8.95 -6.67
N ILE A 8 1.99 7.69 -6.98
CA ILE A 8 0.86 6.97 -6.37
C ILE A 8 1.13 6.69 -4.89
N ILE A 9 2.32 6.22 -4.56
CA ILE A 9 2.74 5.98 -3.17
C ILE A 9 3.34 7.25 -2.60
N LYS A 10 2.83 7.72 -1.47
CA LYS A 10 3.22 9.02 -0.88
C LYS A 10 4.31 8.91 0.18
N SER A 11 4.49 7.74 0.78
CA SER A 11 5.40 7.50 1.90
C SER A 11 5.73 6.03 2.01
N ILE A 12 6.84 5.71 2.67
CA ILE A 12 7.13 4.34 3.13
C ILE A 12 6.05 3.85 4.11
N LEU A 13 5.35 4.76 4.79
CA LEU A 13 4.23 4.42 5.67
C LEU A 13 2.92 4.13 4.92
N ASP A 14 2.84 4.35 3.61
CA ASP A 14 1.65 4.02 2.81
C ASP A 14 1.52 2.50 2.61
N THR A 15 1.44 1.81 3.74
CA THR A 15 1.37 0.35 3.87
C THR A 15 0.70 -0.05 5.18
N ASP A 16 0.37 -1.32 5.29
CA ASP A 16 -0.26 -1.88 6.48
C ASP A 16 0.75 -2.09 7.63
N LEU A 17 0.34 -1.81 8.87
CA LEU A 17 1.16 -1.97 10.08
C LEU A 17 1.79 -3.37 10.19
N ASN A 18 1.06 -4.41 9.77
CA ASN A 18 1.57 -5.78 9.84
C ASN A 18 2.83 -6.00 8.99
N LYS A 19 3.10 -5.15 8.00
CA LYS A 19 4.33 -5.23 7.20
C LYS A 19 5.55 -4.83 8.00
N PHE A 20 5.44 -3.83 8.86
CA PHE A 20 6.53 -3.44 9.78
C PHE A 20 6.76 -4.49 10.87
N THR A 21 5.70 -5.04 11.44
CA THR A 21 5.84 -6.10 12.47
C THR A 21 6.43 -7.38 11.89
N THR A 22 6.01 -7.76 10.69
CA THR A 22 6.56 -8.92 9.96
C THR A 22 8.03 -8.67 9.57
N SER A 23 8.36 -7.50 9.05
CA SER A 23 9.73 -7.08 8.74
C SER A 23 10.63 -7.20 9.99
N TYR A 24 10.20 -6.64 11.10
CA TYR A 24 10.92 -6.76 12.36
C TYR A 24 11.10 -8.21 12.83
N ALA A 25 10.07 -9.03 12.73
CA ALA A 25 10.15 -10.45 13.09
C ALA A 25 11.21 -11.18 12.25
N TYR A 26 11.28 -10.91 10.95
CA TYR A 26 12.32 -11.47 10.09
C TYR A 26 13.71 -10.97 10.46
N ILE A 27 13.90 -9.68 10.71
CA ILE A 27 15.20 -9.13 11.16
C ILE A 27 15.66 -9.84 12.43
N LYS A 28 14.76 -10.06 13.37
CA LYS A 28 15.09 -10.64 14.68
C LYS A 28 15.33 -12.15 14.63
N LEU A 29 14.53 -12.88 13.88
CA LEU A 29 14.50 -14.36 13.95
C LEU A 29 15.17 -15.01 12.74
N PHE A 30 15.12 -14.37 11.58
CA PHE A 30 15.58 -14.94 10.31
C PHE A 30 16.28 -13.89 9.43
N PRO A 31 17.35 -13.22 9.92
CA PRO A 31 17.95 -12.06 9.23
C PRO A 31 18.55 -12.39 7.86
N TYR A 32 18.85 -13.66 7.61
CA TYR A 32 19.44 -14.13 6.35
C TYR A 32 18.42 -14.82 5.44
N ALA A 33 17.15 -14.89 5.84
CA ALA A 33 16.12 -15.50 5.00
C ALA A 33 15.92 -14.67 3.74
N MET A 34 16.10 -15.30 2.59
CA MET A 34 15.76 -14.75 1.29
C MET A 34 14.32 -15.13 0.94
N GLY A 35 13.66 -14.29 0.17
CA GLY A 35 12.32 -14.58 -0.29
C GLY A 35 11.96 -13.81 -1.53
N THR A 36 10.88 -14.24 -2.14
CA THR A 36 10.34 -13.65 -3.35
C THR A 36 8.86 -13.35 -3.15
N PHE A 37 8.47 -12.10 -3.44
CA PHE A 37 7.07 -11.73 -3.63
C PHE A 37 6.77 -11.80 -5.11
N THR A 38 5.72 -12.54 -5.48
CA THR A 38 5.25 -12.63 -6.88
C THR A 38 3.81 -12.14 -6.95
N PHE A 39 3.56 -11.16 -7.81
CA PHE A 39 2.20 -10.73 -8.13
C PHE A 39 1.48 -11.84 -8.92
N LYS A 40 0.26 -12.15 -8.51
CA LYS A 40 -0.61 -13.08 -9.22
C LYS A 40 -1.93 -12.38 -9.54
N ASP A 41 -2.16 -12.09 -10.82
CA ASP A 41 -3.47 -11.69 -11.31
C ASP A 41 -4.39 -12.92 -11.36
N ARG A 42 -5.57 -12.79 -10.76
CA ARG A 42 -6.58 -13.86 -10.75
C ARG A 42 -7.57 -13.76 -11.90
N ASP A 43 -7.61 -12.58 -12.53
CA ASP A 43 -8.56 -12.24 -13.58
C ASP A 43 -7.96 -12.46 -14.99
N GLU A 44 -6.67 -12.90 -15.06
CA GLU A 44 -5.94 -13.11 -16.31
C GLU A 44 -6.03 -11.89 -17.24
N THR A 45 -5.88 -10.70 -16.66
CA THR A 45 -6.02 -9.42 -17.37
C THR A 45 -4.88 -9.25 -18.38
N GLU A 46 -5.22 -8.86 -19.60
CA GLU A 46 -4.23 -8.45 -20.61
C GLU A 46 -3.84 -6.98 -20.37
N TYR A 47 -2.56 -6.73 -20.15
CA TYR A 47 -2.04 -5.40 -19.87
C TYR A 47 -1.34 -4.81 -21.10
N PRO A 48 -1.65 -3.56 -21.51
CA PRO A 48 -0.95 -2.91 -22.62
C PRO A 48 0.48 -2.53 -22.25
N ASP A 49 1.37 -2.36 -23.23
CA ASP A 49 2.76 -1.92 -23.01
C ASP A 49 2.84 -0.62 -22.20
N ALA A 50 1.97 0.33 -22.50
CA ALA A 50 1.91 1.60 -21.79
C ALA A 50 1.62 1.45 -20.29
N PHE A 51 0.88 0.41 -19.87
CA PHE A 51 0.68 0.09 -18.47
C PHE A 51 1.98 -0.37 -17.81
N VAL A 52 2.72 -1.24 -18.48
CA VAL A 52 4.01 -1.77 -17.97
C VAL A 52 5.01 -0.63 -17.79
N GLU A 53 5.10 0.26 -18.77
CA GLU A 53 5.99 1.43 -18.66
C GLU A 53 5.56 2.38 -17.55
N ALA A 54 4.26 2.67 -17.39
CA ALA A 54 3.75 3.47 -16.28
C ALA A 54 4.04 2.81 -14.92
N LEU A 55 3.94 1.49 -14.82
CA LEU A 55 4.29 0.75 -13.60
C LEU A 55 5.77 0.87 -13.27
N LYS A 56 6.65 0.74 -14.27
CA LYS A 56 8.11 0.94 -14.09
C LYS A 56 8.45 2.35 -13.64
N GLU A 57 7.76 3.36 -14.20
CA GLU A 57 7.94 4.76 -13.79
C GLU A 57 7.52 4.99 -12.32
N GLU A 58 6.37 4.47 -11.89
CA GLU A 58 5.92 4.57 -10.49
C GLU A 58 6.87 3.83 -9.54
N VAL A 59 7.36 2.65 -9.91
CA VAL A 59 8.35 1.89 -9.14
C VAL A 59 9.67 2.67 -9.02
N LYS A 60 10.12 3.28 -10.11
CA LYS A 60 11.30 4.14 -10.09
C LYS A 60 11.08 5.37 -9.20
N ALA A 61 9.93 6.01 -9.27
CA ALA A 61 9.59 7.15 -8.42
C ALA A 61 9.57 6.76 -6.93
N MET A 62 9.05 5.57 -6.61
CA MET A 62 8.99 5.04 -5.24
C MET A 62 10.38 4.91 -4.59
N SER A 63 11.45 4.73 -5.38
CA SER A 63 12.83 4.64 -4.88
C SER A 63 13.32 5.91 -4.19
N SER A 64 12.70 7.06 -4.47
CA SER A 64 13.04 8.34 -3.86
C SER A 64 12.47 8.52 -2.45
N LEU A 65 11.50 7.69 -2.05
CA LEU A 65 10.84 7.79 -0.75
C LEU A 65 11.82 7.51 0.40
N ARG A 66 11.72 8.33 1.43
CA ARG A 66 12.43 8.20 2.70
C ARG A 66 11.47 8.55 3.83
N LEU A 67 11.64 7.91 4.97
CA LEU A 67 10.91 8.30 6.16
C LEU A 67 11.35 9.68 6.63
N THR A 68 10.38 10.53 6.90
CA THR A 68 10.61 11.83 7.52
C THR A 68 10.74 11.71 9.03
N THR A 69 11.36 12.69 9.68
CA THR A 69 11.45 12.76 11.15
C THR A 69 10.07 12.73 11.82
N ARG A 70 9.04 13.34 11.16
CA ARG A 70 7.66 13.33 11.66
C ARG A 70 7.09 11.91 11.65
N GLU A 71 7.28 11.17 10.57
CA GLU A 71 6.81 9.79 10.44
C GLU A 71 7.48 8.85 11.43
N ILE A 72 8.80 8.94 11.59
CA ILE A 72 9.55 8.17 12.59
C ILE A 72 9.04 8.45 13.99
N ARG A 73 8.84 9.73 14.34
CA ARG A 73 8.32 10.13 15.66
C ARG A 73 6.92 9.59 15.91
N PHE A 74 6.03 9.68 14.93
CA PHE A 74 4.69 9.13 15.03
C PHE A 74 4.73 7.62 15.26
N MET A 75 5.42 6.87 14.40
CA MET A 75 5.47 5.43 14.46
C MET A 75 6.15 4.90 15.72
N SER A 76 7.25 5.49 16.13
CA SER A 76 7.95 5.10 17.39
C SER A 76 7.11 5.37 18.63
N GLY A 77 6.27 6.41 18.62
CA GLY A 77 5.32 6.70 19.68
C GLY A 77 4.12 5.75 19.72
N ALA A 78 3.56 5.44 18.54
CA ALA A 78 2.40 4.56 18.42
C ALA A 78 2.76 3.07 18.57
N CYS A 79 3.93 2.65 18.06
CA CYS A 79 4.37 1.26 18.03
C CYS A 79 5.54 1.01 18.98
N ARG A 80 5.34 1.29 20.27
CA ARG A 80 6.37 1.13 21.33
C ARG A 80 6.88 -0.29 21.52
N PHE A 81 6.18 -1.28 20.96
CA PHE A 81 6.59 -2.68 20.94
C PHE A 81 7.67 -2.98 19.89
N LEU A 82 7.90 -2.07 18.93
CA LEU A 82 9.03 -2.14 18.01
C LEU A 82 10.21 -1.35 18.58
N PRO A 83 11.40 -1.96 18.69
CA PRO A 83 12.54 -1.34 19.35
C PRO A 83 13.16 -0.19 18.54
N PRO A 84 13.89 0.74 19.17
CA PRO A 84 14.50 1.89 18.50
C PRO A 84 15.36 1.52 17.29
N PHE A 85 16.17 0.45 17.40
CA PHE A 85 17.05 0.04 16.29
C PHE A 85 16.28 -0.31 15.01
N TYR A 86 15.02 -0.77 15.11
CA TYR A 86 14.19 -1.06 13.95
C TYR A 86 13.84 0.24 13.20
N TRP A 87 13.53 1.30 13.93
CA TRP A 87 13.24 2.61 13.34
C TRP A 87 14.49 3.26 12.73
N GLU A 88 15.67 3.06 13.36
CA GLU A 88 16.96 3.49 12.81
C GLU A 88 17.23 2.76 11.49
N TRP A 89 17.05 1.44 11.44
CA TRP A 89 17.18 0.65 10.22
C TRP A 89 16.17 1.11 9.17
N LEU A 90 14.89 1.24 9.51
CA LEU A 90 13.83 1.62 8.57
C LEU A 90 14.03 3.06 8.04
N SER A 91 14.67 3.95 8.80
CA SER A 91 15.01 5.31 8.34
C SER A 91 16.03 5.31 7.19
N SER A 92 16.87 4.28 7.12
CA SER A 92 17.84 4.07 6.03
C SER A 92 17.27 3.26 4.86
N PHE A 93 16.11 2.63 5.06
CA PHE A 93 15.46 1.83 4.02
C PHE A 93 14.98 2.71 2.86
N HIS A 94 15.09 2.18 1.67
CA HIS A 94 14.46 2.69 0.45
C HIS A 94 14.10 1.53 -0.46
N PHE A 95 13.12 1.76 -1.30
CA PHE A 95 12.78 0.80 -2.34
C PHE A 95 13.86 0.81 -3.42
N ASP A 96 14.29 -0.36 -3.83
CA ASP A 96 15.29 -0.56 -4.87
C ASP A 96 14.61 -1.10 -6.14
N PRO A 97 14.48 -0.30 -7.21
CA PRO A 97 13.83 -0.74 -8.44
C PRO A 97 14.55 -1.93 -9.12
N GLU A 98 15.85 -2.08 -8.89
CA GLU A 98 16.63 -3.18 -9.48
C GLU A 98 16.29 -4.55 -8.88
N LYS A 99 15.64 -4.55 -7.72
CA LYS A 99 15.11 -5.77 -7.08
C LYS A 99 13.74 -6.18 -7.62
N ILE A 100 13.13 -5.36 -8.48
CA ILE A 100 11.79 -5.55 -8.99
C ILE A 100 11.85 -5.89 -10.48
N ARG A 101 11.51 -7.12 -10.81
CA ARG A 101 11.33 -7.57 -12.19
C ARG A 101 9.90 -7.29 -12.61
N ILE A 102 9.72 -6.55 -13.69
CA ILE A 102 8.41 -6.24 -14.27
C ILE A 102 8.45 -6.62 -15.73
N GLU A 103 7.66 -7.61 -16.09
CA GLU A 103 7.59 -8.17 -17.44
C GLU A 103 6.15 -8.47 -17.82
N ARG A 104 5.95 -8.76 -19.08
CA ARG A 104 4.70 -9.23 -19.66
C ARG A 104 5.01 -10.45 -20.53
N ASP A 105 4.19 -11.48 -20.41
CA ASP A 105 4.33 -12.67 -21.25
C ASP A 105 3.75 -12.46 -22.67
N GLU A 106 3.82 -13.51 -23.50
CA GLU A 106 3.29 -13.50 -24.87
C GLU A 106 1.77 -13.35 -24.91
N GLN A 107 1.07 -13.72 -23.83
CA GLN A 107 -0.37 -13.58 -23.64
C GLN A 107 -0.75 -12.23 -23.04
N HIS A 108 0.21 -11.31 -22.90
CA HIS A 108 0.05 -9.98 -22.33
C HIS A 108 -0.28 -9.97 -20.82
N HIS A 109 -0.07 -11.05 -20.09
CA HIS A 109 -0.24 -11.08 -18.65
C HIS A 109 0.95 -10.43 -17.91
N LEU A 110 0.65 -9.74 -16.84
CA LEU A 110 1.65 -9.03 -16.04
C LEU A 110 2.36 -9.96 -15.06
N HIS A 111 3.69 -9.96 -15.11
CA HIS A 111 4.56 -10.62 -14.15
C HIS A 111 5.36 -9.58 -13.37
N VAL A 112 5.15 -9.53 -12.06
CA VAL A 112 5.91 -8.66 -11.14
C VAL A 112 6.48 -9.50 -10.03
N GLU A 113 7.79 -9.41 -9.85
CA GLU A 113 8.54 -10.19 -8.85
C GLU A 113 9.54 -9.32 -8.12
N VAL A 114 9.63 -9.49 -6.81
CA VAL A 114 10.63 -8.84 -5.95
C VAL A 114 11.36 -9.89 -5.16
N SER A 115 12.69 -9.90 -5.24
CA SER A 115 13.55 -10.84 -4.52
C SER A 115 14.63 -10.11 -3.74
N ASP A 116 14.65 -10.29 -2.43
CA ASP A 116 15.66 -9.76 -1.50
C ASP A 116 15.55 -10.52 -0.16
N PHE A 117 16.18 -10.03 0.89
CA PHE A 117 15.93 -10.48 2.24
C PHE A 117 14.45 -10.31 2.62
N MET A 118 13.86 -11.32 3.27
CA MET A 118 12.43 -11.33 3.60
C MET A 118 11.97 -10.10 4.39
N TYR A 119 12.82 -9.57 5.27
CA TYR A 119 12.49 -8.36 6.04
C TYR A 119 12.36 -7.10 5.17
N LYS A 120 12.95 -7.09 3.96
CA LYS A 120 12.75 -6.03 2.97
C LYS A 120 11.59 -6.37 2.04
N VAL A 121 11.54 -7.60 1.52
CA VAL A 121 10.50 -8.03 0.55
C VAL A 121 9.10 -7.79 1.09
N THR A 122 8.85 -8.02 2.37
CA THR A 122 7.54 -7.79 2.98
C THR A 122 7.06 -6.34 2.87
N LEU A 123 7.97 -5.36 2.75
CA LEU A 123 7.62 -3.94 2.63
C LEU A 123 7.19 -3.55 1.21
N TYR A 124 7.53 -4.33 0.19
CA TYR A 124 7.16 -4.05 -1.21
C TYR A 124 5.73 -4.46 -1.55
N GLU A 125 5.18 -5.47 -0.89
CA GLU A 125 3.89 -6.07 -1.27
C GLU A 125 2.76 -5.04 -1.40
N VAL A 126 2.50 -4.28 -0.34
CA VAL A 126 1.34 -3.37 -0.31
C VAL A 126 1.52 -2.20 -1.28
N PRO A 127 2.67 -1.50 -1.31
CA PRO A 127 2.90 -0.44 -2.29
C PRO A 127 2.75 -0.92 -3.75
N LEU A 128 3.35 -2.05 -4.11
CA LEU A 128 3.23 -2.57 -5.48
C LEU A 128 1.79 -2.92 -5.85
N LEU A 129 1.05 -3.57 -4.95
CA LEU A 129 -0.35 -3.89 -5.19
C LEU A 129 -1.22 -2.62 -5.30
N ALA A 130 -0.94 -1.60 -4.50
CA ALA A 130 -1.65 -0.32 -4.57
C ALA A 130 -1.36 0.42 -5.89
N ILE A 131 -0.11 0.40 -6.38
CA ILE A 131 0.26 0.97 -7.68
C ILE A 131 -0.46 0.23 -8.80
N ILE A 132 -0.37 -1.10 -8.83
CA ILE A 132 -1.02 -1.93 -9.86
C ILE A 132 -2.54 -1.68 -9.87
N SER A 133 -3.18 -1.65 -8.69
CA SER A 133 -4.61 -1.41 -8.57
C SER A 133 -5.02 -0.04 -9.09
N GLU A 134 -4.30 1.02 -8.73
CA GLU A 134 -4.62 2.38 -9.18
C GLU A 134 -4.34 2.57 -10.68
N LEU A 135 -3.22 2.07 -11.19
CA LEU A 135 -2.92 2.10 -12.63
C LEU A 135 -3.97 1.31 -13.43
N ARG A 136 -4.38 0.12 -12.92
CA ARG A 136 -5.43 -0.68 -13.55
C ARG A 136 -6.72 0.14 -13.73
N ASN A 137 -7.16 0.83 -12.70
CA ASN A 137 -8.34 1.69 -12.80
C ASN A 137 -8.16 2.82 -13.82
N ARG A 138 -6.99 3.45 -13.87
CA ARG A 138 -6.68 4.51 -14.84
C ARG A 138 -6.69 4.00 -16.28
N PHE A 139 -6.02 2.87 -16.56
CA PHE A 139 -5.86 2.33 -17.91
C PHE A 139 -7.11 1.68 -18.47
N PHE A 140 -7.92 1.06 -17.63
CA PHE A 140 -9.18 0.44 -18.05
C PHE A 140 -10.39 1.37 -17.95
N GLY A 141 -10.15 2.67 -17.72
CA GLY A 141 -11.19 3.70 -17.75
C GLY A 141 -12.21 3.59 -16.61
N ASN A 142 -11.86 2.92 -15.52
CA ASN A 142 -12.72 2.85 -14.35
C ASN A 142 -12.79 4.23 -13.68
N VAL A 143 -14.01 4.67 -13.38
CA VAL A 143 -14.26 5.94 -12.70
C VAL A 143 -14.87 5.68 -11.33
N ALA A 144 -14.30 6.30 -10.29
CA ALA A 144 -14.87 6.21 -8.96
C ALA A 144 -16.19 6.98 -8.89
N ASN A 145 -17.28 6.29 -8.63
CA ASN A 145 -18.56 6.94 -8.33
C ASN A 145 -18.60 7.21 -6.80
N MET A 146 -18.23 8.44 -6.42
CA MET A 146 -18.16 8.84 -5.01
C MET A 146 -19.51 8.80 -4.30
N GLU A 147 -20.62 9.13 -5.00
CA GLU A 147 -21.96 9.03 -4.44
C GLU A 147 -22.32 7.59 -4.06
N GLN A 148 -22.04 6.64 -4.97
CA GLN A 148 -22.26 5.22 -4.71
C GLN A 148 -21.32 4.69 -3.60
N ILE A 149 -20.08 5.15 -3.55
CA ILE A 149 -19.13 4.78 -2.50
C ILE A 149 -19.64 5.26 -1.14
N CYS A 150 -20.05 6.52 -1.03
CA CYS A 150 -20.60 7.10 0.20
C CYS A 150 -21.88 6.40 0.65
N SER A 151 -22.79 6.09 -0.27
CA SER A 151 -24.01 5.33 0.03
C SER A 151 -23.68 3.96 0.64
N LYS A 152 -22.79 3.20 0.01
CA LYS A 152 -22.36 1.89 0.53
C LYS A 152 -21.62 1.98 1.87
N LEU A 153 -20.86 3.06 2.09
CA LEU A 153 -20.21 3.29 3.39
C LEU A 153 -21.25 3.58 4.47
N ALA A 154 -22.25 4.43 4.18
CA ALA A 154 -23.32 4.72 5.12
C ALA A 154 -24.08 3.46 5.55
N GLU A 155 -24.44 2.59 4.59
CA GLU A 155 -25.07 1.30 4.88
C GLU A 155 -24.20 0.42 5.80
N LYS A 156 -22.91 0.34 5.56
CA LYS A 156 -21.96 -0.45 6.37
C LYS A 156 -21.79 0.13 7.77
N VAL A 157 -21.71 1.45 7.88
CA VAL A 157 -21.60 2.16 9.18
C VAL A 157 -22.87 1.92 9.99
N GLN A 158 -24.06 2.09 9.39
CA GLN A 158 -25.34 1.81 10.03
C GLN A 158 -25.39 0.37 10.56
N LEU A 159 -25.02 -0.62 9.72
CA LEU A 159 -25.02 -2.04 10.13
C LEU A 159 -24.04 -2.29 11.30
N SER A 160 -22.87 -1.65 11.26
CA SER A 160 -21.87 -1.73 12.32
C SER A 160 -22.41 -1.15 13.63
N ASP A 161 -23.07 0.00 13.58
CA ASP A 161 -23.61 0.69 14.74
C ASP A 161 -24.80 -0.09 15.35
N GLU A 162 -25.74 -0.58 14.53
CA GLU A 162 -26.88 -1.38 14.95
C GLU A 162 -26.47 -2.67 15.69
N HIS A 163 -25.42 -3.32 15.20
CA HIS A 163 -24.93 -4.59 15.74
C HIS A 163 -23.69 -4.47 16.63
N LYS A 164 -23.21 -3.24 16.87
CA LYS A 164 -21.98 -2.94 17.65
C LYS A 164 -20.76 -3.73 17.16
N LEU A 165 -20.59 -3.81 15.83
CA LEU A 165 -19.53 -4.57 15.19
C LEU A 165 -18.28 -3.71 15.05
N THR A 166 -17.24 -4.01 15.81
CA THR A 166 -15.95 -3.34 15.65
C THR A 166 -15.24 -3.83 14.40
N PHE A 167 -14.76 -2.91 13.57
CA PHE A 167 -14.00 -3.20 12.38
C PHE A 167 -12.84 -2.22 12.18
N SER A 168 -11.89 -2.58 11.29
CA SER A 168 -10.83 -1.69 10.83
C SER A 168 -10.85 -1.61 9.30
N GLU A 169 -10.51 -0.44 8.76
CA GLU A 169 -10.29 -0.29 7.33
C GLU A 169 -8.97 -1.00 6.94
N PHE A 170 -9.00 -1.78 5.86
CA PHE A 170 -7.89 -2.61 5.41
C PHE A 170 -7.81 -2.69 3.87
N GLY A 171 -8.06 -1.57 3.18
CA GLY A 171 -8.26 -1.54 1.73
C GLY A 171 -7.04 -1.18 0.88
N THR A 172 -5.90 -0.81 1.47
CA THR A 172 -4.76 -0.21 0.74
C THR A 172 -4.32 -1.00 -0.48
N ARG A 173 -4.20 -2.32 -0.38
CA ARG A 173 -3.72 -3.20 -1.47
C ARG A 173 -4.61 -3.21 -2.71
N ARG A 174 -5.90 -2.86 -2.55
CA ARG A 174 -6.92 -2.89 -3.61
C ARG A 174 -7.65 -1.57 -3.74
N ARG A 175 -7.04 -0.50 -3.24
CA ARG A 175 -7.64 0.83 -3.31
C ARG A 175 -7.90 1.21 -4.76
N PHE A 176 -8.99 1.91 -4.97
CA PHE A 176 -9.30 2.47 -6.28
C PHE A 176 -8.24 3.51 -6.70
N SER A 177 -7.93 4.42 -5.78
CA SER A 177 -6.83 5.38 -5.84
C SER A 177 -6.49 5.86 -4.43
N PHE A 178 -5.34 6.53 -4.29
CA PHE A 178 -4.98 7.18 -3.03
C PHE A 178 -6.08 8.14 -2.55
N ASN A 179 -6.58 9.00 -3.43
CA ASN A 179 -7.59 10.01 -3.07
C ASN A 179 -8.93 9.38 -2.66
N VAL A 180 -9.34 8.30 -3.31
CA VAL A 180 -10.57 7.58 -2.93
C VAL A 180 -10.41 6.93 -1.56
N GLN A 181 -9.28 6.30 -1.28
CA GLN A 181 -9.02 5.71 0.05
C GLN A 181 -8.98 6.80 1.13
N ASP A 182 -8.35 7.94 0.86
CA ASP A 182 -8.34 9.09 1.78
C ASP A 182 -9.76 9.56 2.12
N ALA A 183 -10.62 9.71 1.11
CA ALA A 183 -12.02 10.09 1.30
C ALA A 183 -12.81 9.03 2.11
N VAL A 184 -12.58 7.74 1.84
CA VAL A 184 -13.19 6.63 2.59
C VAL A 184 -12.80 6.66 4.06
N ILE A 185 -11.50 6.83 4.35
CA ILE A 185 -10.99 6.86 5.73
C ILE A 185 -11.50 8.10 6.46
N SER A 186 -11.51 9.27 5.81
CA SER A 186 -12.08 10.49 6.38
C SER A 186 -13.56 10.31 6.75
N TYR A 187 -14.36 9.73 5.83
CA TYR A 187 -15.75 9.43 6.08
C TYR A 187 -15.95 8.48 7.29
N LEU A 188 -15.16 7.41 7.37
CA LEU A 188 -15.23 6.46 8.48
C LEU A 188 -14.84 7.09 9.80
N ASN A 189 -13.82 7.95 9.82
CA ASN A 189 -13.37 8.66 11.01
C ASN A 189 -14.44 9.62 11.56
N GLU A 190 -15.22 10.23 10.67
CA GLU A 190 -16.28 11.18 11.04
C GLU A 190 -17.58 10.52 11.44
N ASN A 191 -17.92 9.34 10.88
CA ASN A 191 -19.28 8.80 10.94
C ASN A 191 -19.37 7.42 11.60
N ALA A 192 -18.27 6.66 11.75
CA ALA A 192 -18.32 5.27 12.21
C ALA A 192 -17.86 5.13 13.67
N HIS A 193 -18.79 4.97 14.61
CA HIS A 193 -18.48 4.82 16.05
C HIS A 193 -17.70 3.56 16.39
N TYR A 194 -17.86 2.49 15.61
CA TYR A 194 -17.20 1.20 15.83
C TYR A 194 -16.03 0.95 14.88
N CYS A 195 -15.57 1.96 14.11
CA CYS A 195 -14.35 1.87 13.35
C CYS A 195 -13.14 2.07 14.26
N ALA A 196 -12.32 1.03 14.41
CA ALA A 196 -11.09 1.08 15.21
C ALA A 196 -9.92 1.80 14.50
N GLY A 197 -10.14 2.31 13.28
CA GLY A 197 -9.15 3.02 12.46
C GLY A 197 -8.76 2.25 11.20
N THR A 198 -7.60 2.61 10.65
CA THR A 198 -7.05 1.99 9.43
C THR A 198 -5.77 1.22 9.72
N SER A 199 -5.53 0.14 8.98
CA SER A 199 -4.26 -0.60 8.99
C SER A 199 -3.11 0.18 8.33
N ASN A 200 -3.43 1.15 7.47
CA ASN A 200 -2.46 1.95 6.74
C ASN A 200 -1.83 3.01 7.65
N CYS A 201 -0.51 2.88 7.89
CA CYS A 201 0.20 3.73 8.83
C CYS A 201 0.28 5.20 8.40
N TYR A 202 0.30 5.48 7.09
CA TYR A 202 0.31 6.85 6.58
C TYR A 202 -1.01 7.57 6.87
N PHE A 203 -2.13 6.90 6.61
CA PHE A 203 -3.44 7.47 6.91
C PHE A 203 -3.74 7.53 8.41
N ALA A 204 -3.23 6.58 9.20
CA ALA A 204 -3.34 6.61 10.66
C ALA A 204 -2.59 7.80 11.28
N MET A 205 -1.53 8.31 10.61
CA MET A 205 -0.79 9.49 11.04
C MET A 205 -1.47 10.81 10.62
N LYS A 206 -2.26 10.79 9.55
CA LYS A 206 -2.88 11.97 8.97
C LYS A 206 -4.06 12.47 9.79
#